data_e96a9bbe47995ee9e5e081d5ccd1643c
#
_entry.id   e96a9bbe47995ee9e5e081d5ccd1643c
#
_cell.length_a   1.000
_cell.length_b   1.000
_cell.length_c   1.000
_cell.angle_alpha   90.00
_cell.angle_beta   90.00
_cell.angle_gamma   90.00
#
_symmetry.space_group_name_H-M   'P 1'
#
loop_
_entity.id
_entity.type
_entity.pdbx_description
1 polymer ?
#
loop_
_entity_poly.entity_id
_entity_poly.type
_entity_poly.pdbx_seq_one_letter_code
_entity_poly.pdbx_strand_id
1 'polypeptide(L)'
;MKTSSTTRAAMLVAMSATVAFAQLVSIPADQVDSKKVFWGSTAGFEKAGEVDYDSVLKTTPECKQMKKDRIERGTGKYWILLNQATDRATRAITEVGQDTEYDLIAQRGYLASLTPAVAADD
;
A
#
# COMPACT_ATOMS: atom_id res chain seq x y z
N MET A 1 -8.67 -22.50 -12.31
CA MET A 1 -8.26 -22.30 -11.60
C MET A 1 -6.97 -21.88 -11.35
N LYS A 2 -6.06 -22.28 -11.79
CA LYS A 2 -4.81 -21.87 -11.58
C LYS A 2 -4.45 -20.69 -12.28
N THR A 3 -5.10 -20.33 -13.32
CA THR A 3 -4.74 -19.16 -14.09
C THR A 3 -4.89 -17.88 -13.31
N SER A 4 -5.87 -17.78 -12.44
CA SER A 4 -5.98 -16.54 -11.71
C SER A 4 -4.85 -16.38 -10.71
N SER A 5 -4.34 -17.46 -10.16
CA SER A 5 -3.21 -17.36 -9.29
C SER A 5 -2.00 -16.85 -10.02
N THR A 6 -1.81 -17.32 -11.24
CA THR A 6 -0.68 -16.89 -12.04
C THR A 6 -0.75 -15.41 -12.31
N THR A 7 -1.94 -14.90 -12.61
CA THR A 7 -2.11 -13.50 -12.87
C THR A 7 -1.76 -12.66 -11.64
N ARG A 8 -2.16 -13.12 -10.48
CA ARG A 8 -1.83 -12.36 -9.29
C ARG A 8 -0.36 -12.34 -9.01
N ALA A 9 0.32 -13.42 -9.33
CA ALA A 9 1.74 -13.49 -9.07
C ALA A 9 2.54 -12.50 -9.88
N ALA A 10 1.92 -11.89 -10.88
CA ALA A 10 2.63 -10.92 -11.70
C ALA A 10 3.01 -9.68 -10.92
N MET A 11 2.35 -9.42 -9.80
CA MET A 11 2.64 -8.26 -9.02
C MET A 11 2.88 -8.68 -7.57
N LEU A 12 4.11 -8.50 -7.13
CA LEU A 12 4.50 -8.87 -5.78
C LEU A 12 4.61 -7.64 -4.92
N VAL A 13 3.86 -7.59 -3.84
CA VAL A 13 3.90 -6.48 -2.91
C VAL A 13 4.77 -6.86 -1.72
N ALA A 14 5.87 -6.14 -1.55
CA ALA A 14 6.77 -6.38 -0.45
C ALA A 14 6.34 -5.55 0.75
N MET A 15 5.96 -6.21 1.82
CA MET A 15 5.57 -5.53 3.03
C MET A 15 6.80 -5.18 3.82
N SER A 16 6.92 -3.91 4.20
CA SER A 16 8.09 -3.43 4.91
C SER A 16 8.12 -3.86 6.35
N ALA A 17 6.97 -3.96 6.97
CA ALA A 17 6.90 -4.32 8.37
C ALA A 17 5.49 -4.78 8.72
N THR A 18 5.42 -5.60 9.75
CA THR A 18 4.15 -6.01 10.32
C THR A 18 4.16 -5.58 11.77
N VAL A 19 3.13 -4.86 12.18
CA VAL A 19 3.03 -4.39 13.56
C VAL A 19 1.79 -5.03 14.18
N ALA A 20 2.01 -5.77 15.25
CA ALA A 20 0.92 -6.43 15.95
C ALA A 20 0.72 -5.77 17.31
N PHE A 21 -0.54 -5.53 17.66
CA PHE A 21 -0.88 -4.92 18.93
C PHE A 21 -1.64 -5.91 19.79
N ALA A 22 -1.50 -5.78 21.10
CA ALA A 22 -2.18 -6.67 22.02
C ALA A 22 -3.69 -6.44 22.02
N GLN A 23 -4.11 -5.28 21.61
CA GLN A 23 -5.53 -4.93 21.58
C GLN A 23 -5.79 -3.99 20.42
N LEU A 24 -7.05 -3.73 20.16
CA LEU A 24 -7.40 -2.84 19.07
C LEU A 24 -6.85 -1.44 19.32
N VAL A 25 -6.35 -0.85 18.28
CA VAL A 25 -5.77 0.47 18.30
C VAL A 25 -6.47 1.29 17.23
N SER A 26 -6.60 2.59 17.47
CA SER A 26 -7.16 3.45 16.43
C SER A 26 -6.33 4.70 16.27
N ILE A 27 -6.40 5.27 15.08
CA ILE A 27 -5.72 6.52 14.78
C ILE A 27 -6.74 7.64 14.95
N PRO A 28 -6.46 8.66 15.76
CA PRO A 28 -7.39 9.77 15.91
C PRO A 28 -7.74 10.37 14.56
N ALA A 29 -9.01 10.72 14.40
CA ALA A 29 -9.49 11.17 13.09
C ALA A 29 -8.72 12.36 12.55
N ASP A 30 -8.29 13.26 13.43
CA ASP A 30 -7.55 14.44 13.00
C ASP A 30 -6.12 14.14 12.58
N GLN A 31 -5.65 12.92 12.82
CA GLN A 31 -4.30 12.53 12.42
C GLN A 31 -4.29 11.55 11.26
N VAL A 32 -5.45 11.16 10.77
CA VAL A 32 -5.52 10.24 9.65
C VAL A 32 -5.11 10.97 8.37
N ASP A 33 -4.12 10.40 7.68
CA ASP A 33 -3.71 10.92 6.38
C ASP A 33 -4.12 9.87 5.35
N SER A 34 -5.18 10.13 4.62
CA SER A 34 -5.72 9.17 3.67
C SER A 34 -4.73 8.83 2.56
N LYS A 35 -3.73 9.68 2.35
CA LYS A 35 -2.71 9.38 1.35
C LYS A 35 -1.73 8.35 1.82
N LYS A 36 -1.71 8.06 3.10
CA LYS A 36 -0.77 7.11 3.68
C LYS A 36 -1.46 5.86 4.22
N VAL A 37 -2.76 5.75 4.05
CA VAL A 37 -3.49 4.56 4.42
C VAL A 37 -4.04 3.96 3.14
N PHE A 38 -3.61 2.76 2.82
CA PHE A 38 -3.94 2.15 1.54
C PHE A 38 -5.05 1.13 1.62
N TRP A 39 -5.24 0.53 2.77
CA TRP A 39 -6.28 -0.47 2.93
C TRP A 39 -6.62 -0.64 4.40
N GLY A 40 -7.85 -0.97 4.69
CA GLY A 40 -8.29 -1.28 6.03
C GLY A 40 -8.87 -0.09 6.76
N SER A 41 -9.09 -0.29 8.05
CA SER A 41 -9.77 0.70 8.88
C SER A 41 -8.80 1.30 9.89
N THR A 42 -8.82 2.63 10.00
CA THR A 42 -8.04 3.31 11.03
C THR A 42 -8.77 3.38 12.36
N ALA A 43 -10.03 2.97 12.38
CA ALA A 43 -10.84 3.07 13.59
C ALA A 43 -10.62 1.92 14.56
N GLY A 44 -10.03 0.84 14.12
CA GLY A 44 -9.73 -0.26 15.02
C GLY A 44 -8.95 -1.32 14.27
N PHE A 45 -7.73 -1.58 14.70
CA PHE A 45 -6.91 -2.59 14.05
C PHE A 45 -5.97 -3.20 15.08
N GLU A 46 -5.61 -4.44 14.86
CA GLU A 46 -4.67 -5.15 15.73
C GLU A 46 -3.41 -5.53 14.97
N LYS A 47 -3.52 -5.78 13.69
CA LYS A 47 -2.38 -6.23 12.90
C LYS A 47 -2.23 -5.33 11.69
N ALA A 48 -1.29 -4.42 11.76
CA ALA A 48 -1.06 -3.47 10.69
C ALA A 48 0.16 -3.88 9.88
N GLY A 49 0.08 -3.68 8.58
CA GLY A 49 1.21 -3.88 7.70
C GLY A 49 1.65 -2.55 7.14
N GLU A 50 2.93 -2.45 6.81
CA GLU A 50 3.46 -1.25 6.18
C GLU A 50 4.12 -1.62 4.87
N VAL A 51 3.98 -0.73 3.90
CA VAL A 51 4.54 -0.96 2.58
C VAL A 51 5.04 0.38 2.06
N ASP A 52 6.13 0.34 1.31
CA ASP A 52 6.63 1.54 0.65
C ASP A 52 5.95 1.64 -0.71
N TYR A 53 4.99 2.54 -0.82
CA TYR A 53 4.18 2.67 -2.02
C TYR A 53 5.04 2.95 -3.26
N ASP A 54 6.06 3.79 -3.12
CA ASP A 54 6.93 4.08 -4.25
C ASP A 54 7.61 2.83 -4.77
N SER A 55 8.05 1.97 -3.87
CA SER A 55 8.69 0.73 -4.29
C SER A 55 7.72 -0.18 -5.03
N VAL A 56 6.48 -0.26 -4.54
CA VAL A 56 5.47 -1.05 -5.22
C VAL A 56 5.22 -0.47 -6.60
N LEU A 57 5.07 0.84 -6.68
CA LEU A 57 4.79 1.50 -7.94
C LEU A 57 5.89 1.22 -8.97
N LYS A 58 7.14 1.29 -8.54
CA LYS A 58 8.27 1.08 -9.43
C LYS A 58 8.36 -0.33 -9.96
N THR A 59 7.73 -1.29 -9.31
CA THR A 59 7.75 -2.66 -9.78
C THR A 59 6.67 -2.96 -10.79
N THR A 60 5.77 -2.02 -11.05
CA THR A 60 4.71 -2.25 -12.03
C THR A 60 5.30 -2.35 -13.43
N PRO A 61 4.66 -3.14 -14.30
CA PRO A 61 5.13 -3.21 -15.70
C PRO A 61 5.11 -1.85 -16.38
N GLU A 62 4.14 -1.01 -16.03
CA GLU A 62 4.02 0.31 -16.63
C GLU A 62 5.19 1.20 -16.28
N CYS A 63 5.61 1.20 -15.01
CA CYS A 63 6.76 2.00 -14.63
C CYS A 63 8.05 1.47 -15.22
N LYS A 64 8.18 0.16 -15.34
CA LYS A 64 9.34 -0.41 -16.00
C LYS A 64 9.37 -0.04 -17.47
N GLN A 65 8.20 0.01 -18.11
CA GLN A 65 8.12 0.41 -19.50
C GLN A 65 8.50 1.87 -19.67
N MET A 66 8.03 2.74 -18.77
CA MET A 66 8.37 4.16 -18.86
C MET A 66 9.88 4.35 -18.79
N LYS A 67 10.53 3.60 -17.91
CA LYS A 67 11.97 3.72 -17.77
C LYS A 67 12.69 3.17 -18.99
N LYS A 68 12.24 2.02 -19.48
CA LYS A 68 12.87 1.39 -20.63
C LYS A 68 12.76 2.26 -21.87
N ASP A 69 11.58 2.83 -22.09
CA ASP A 69 11.32 3.62 -23.28
C ASP A 69 11.66 5.08 -23.10
N ARG A 70 12.18 5.45 -21.93
CA ARG A 70 12.60 6.83 -21.63
C ARG A 70 11.49 7.83 -21.90
N ILE A 71 10.30 7.50 -21.43
CA ILE A 71 9.14 8.36 -21.63
C ILE A 71 9.27 9.56 -20.71
N GLU A 72 9.18 10.75 -21.30
CA GLU A 72 9.40 11.96 -20.54
C GLU A 72 8.23 12.34 -19.67
N ARG A 73 8.55 12.82 -18.49
CA ARG A 73 7.56 13.29 -17.55
C ARG A 73 6.80 14.45 -18.16
N GLY A 74 5.49 14.44 -17.95
CA GLY A 74 4.65 15.52 -18.47
C GLY A 74 4.03 15.26 -19.81
N THR A 75 4.42 14.20 -20.51
CA THR A 75 3.79 13.85 -21.77
C THR A 75 2.49 13.12 -21.50
N GLY A 76 1.61 13.09 -22.50
CA GLY A 76 0.36 12.35 -22.36
C GLY A 76 0.59 10.88 -22.09
N LYS A 77 1.56 10.29 -22.80
CA LYS A 77 1.86 8.88 -22.60
C LYS A 77 2.36 8.60 -21.20
N TYR A 78 3.15 9.50 -20.65
CA TYR A 78 3.63 9.37 -19.28
C TYR A 78 2.46 9.29 -18.29
N TRP A 79 1.50 10.20 -18.44
CA TRP A 79 0.38 10.25 -17.52
C TRP A 79 -0.53 9.04 -17.65
N ILE A 80 -0.71 8.54 -18.87
CA ILE A 80 -1.52 7.35 -19.06
C ILE A 80 -0.87 6.16 -18.36
N LEU A 81 0.42 5.98 -18.57
CA LEU A 81 1.12 4.85 -17.96
C LEU A 81 1.19 5.00 -16.44
N LEU A 82 1.38 6.22 -15.96
CA LEU A 82 1.43 6.43 -14.52
C LEU A 82 0.08 6.11 -13.87
N ASN A 83 -1.02 6.51 -14.50
CA ASN A 83 -2.33 6.20 -13.98
C ASN A 83 -2.58 4.69 -13.95
N GLN A 84 -2.13 3.99 -14.97
CA GLN A 84 -2.28 2.55 -15.01
C GLN A 84 -1.42 1.89 -13.94
N ALA A 85 -0.21 2.40 -13.74
CA ALA A 85 0.68 1.88 -12.71
C ALA A 85 0.09 2.07 -11.32
N THR A 86 -0.46 3.26 -11.07
CA THR A 86 -1.07 3.58 -9.79
C THR A 86 -2.25 2.65 -9.50
N ASP A 87 -3.08 2.43 -10.51
CA ASP A 87 -4.23 1.56 -10.35
C ASP A 87 -3.80 0.13 -10.06
N ARG A 88 -2.77 -0.34 -10.76
CA ARG A 88 -2.25 -1.69 -10.53
C ARG A 88 -1.65 -1.83 -9.14
N ALA A 89 -0.89 -0.85 -8.70
CA ALA A 89 -0.29 -0.88 -7.37
C ALA A 89 -1.37 -0.89 -6.29
N THR A 90 -2.39 -0.07 -6.44
CA THR A 90 -3.47 0.00 -5.48
C THR A 90 -4.21 -1.33 -5.41
N ARG A 91 -4.47 -1.95 -6.55
CA ARG A 91 -5.15 -3.24 -6.55
C ARG A 91 -4.30 -4.32 -5.90
N ALA A 92 -3.00 -4.30 -6.14
CA ALA A 92 -2.12 -5.30 -5.54
C ALA A 92 -2.13 -5.18 -4.02
N ILE A 93 -2.08 -3.97 -3.51
CA ILE A 93 -2.11 -3.76 -2.06
C ILE A 93 -3.46 -4.21 -1.49
N THR A 94 -4.55 -3.90 -2.19
CA THR A 94 -5.87 -4.33 -1.76
C THR A 94 -5.95 -5.86 -1.70
N GLU A 95 -5.37 -6.54 -2.67
CA GLU A 95 -5.38 -7.99 -2.67
C GLU A 95 -4.60 -8.56 -1.49
N VAL A 96 -3.48 -7.94 -1.16
CA VAL A 96 -2.73 -8.36 0.01
C VAL A 96 -3.59 -8.20 1.26
N GLY A 97 -4.29 -7.08 1.38
CA GLY A 97 -5.15 -6.85 2.53
C GLY A 97 -6.25 -7.89 2.63
N GLN A 98 -6.87 -8.21 1.50
CA GLN A 98 -7.97 -9.16 1.50
C GLN A 98 -7.52 -10.60 1.73
N ASP A 99 -6.31 -10.93 1.29
CA ASP A 99 -5.81 -12.30 1.34
C ASP A 99 -5.00 -12.61 2.59
N THR A 100 -4.79 -11.65 3.46
CA THR A 100 -3.98 -11.86 4.65
C THR A 100 -4.77 -11.46 5.88
N GLU A 101 -4.09 -11.52 7.02
CA GLU A 101 -4.70 -11.15 8.28
C GLU A 101 -4.54 -9.69 8.64
N TYR A 102 -3.99 -8.88 7.76
CA TYR A 102 -3.83 -7.47 8.05
C TYR A 102 -5.17 -6.78 8.21
N ASP A 103 -5.27 -5.93 9.22
CA ASP A 103 -6.44 -5.09 9.42
C ASP A 103 -6.25 -3.71 8.82
N LEU A 104 -5.00 -3.36 8.55
CA LEU A 104 -4.64 -2.05 8.03
C LEU A 104 -3.34 -2.17 7.25
N ILE A 105 -3.23 -1.50 6.13
CA ILE A 105 -1.97 -1.39 5.40
C ILE A 105 -1.70 0.09 5.15
N ALA A 106 -0.56 0.55 5.61
CA ALA A 106 -0.21 1.96 5.53
C ALA A 106 1.19 2.14 4.97
N GLN A 107 1.52 3.39 4.66
CA GLN A 107 2.84 3.72 4.16
C GLN A 107 3.89 3.48 5.24
N ARG A 108 5.03 2.96 4.82
CA ARG A 108 6.13 2.68 5.74
C ARG A 108 6.50 3.94 6.51
N GLY A 109 6.59 3.79 7.82
CA GLY A 109 6.95 4.90 8.70
C GLY A 109 5.79 5.74 9.19
N TYR A 110 4.61 5.59 8.58
CA TYR A 110 3.49 6.40 8.98
C TYR A 110 3.05 6.10 10.41
N LEU A 111 2.91 4.82 10.72
CA LEU A 111 2.46 4.45 12.07
C LEU A 111 3.47 4.85 13.12
N ALA A 112 4.75 4.77 12.80
CA ALA A 112 5.79 5.16 13.74
C ALA A 112 5.71 6.66 14.05
N SER A 113 5.31 7.47 13.07
CA SER A 113 5.18 8.90 13.28
C SER A 113 4.01 9.24 14.18
N LEU A 114 3.09 8.28 14.39
CA LEU A 114 1.93 8.48 15.22
C LEU A 114 2.05 7.72 16.54
N THR A 115 3.23 7.26 16.87
CA THR A 115 3.40 6.38 18.01
C THR A 115 2.70 6.84 19.28
N PRO A 116 2.83 8.09 19.70
CA PRO A 116 2.14 8.48 20.94
C PRO A 116 0.63 8.37 20.81
N ALA A 117 0.08 8.74 19.68
CA ALA A 117 -1.35 8.70 19.48
C ALA A 117 -1.87 7.28 19.37
N VAL A 118 -1.14 6.44 18.66
CA VAL A 118 -1.55 5.06 18.47
C VAL A 118 -1.49 4.29 19.78
N ALA A 119 -0.45 4.54 20.55
CA ALA A 119 -0.27 3.82 21.78
C ALA A 119 -1.25 4.21 22.88
N ALA A 120 -1.91 5.31 22.70
CA ALA A 120 -2.80 5.80 23.75
C ALA A 120 -4.16 5.19 23.72
N ASP A 121 -4.35 4.23 22.89
CA ASP A 121 -5.65 3.71 22.71
C ASP A 121 -6.07 2.81 23.82
N ASP A 122 -5.81 2.87 24.92
CA ASP A 122 -6.36 2.01 25.91
C ASP A 122 -7.18 2.77 26.92
#